data_099078185ae36537fca0e4ff4b9426fe
#
_entry.id   099078185ae36537fca0e4ff4b9426fe
#
_cell.length_a   1.000
_cell.length_b   1.000
_cell.length_c   1.000
_cell.angle_alpha   90.00
_cell.angle_beta   90.00
_cell.angle_gamma   90.00
#
_symmetry.space_group_name_H-M   'P 1'
#
loop_
_entity.id
_entity.type
_entity.pdbx_description
1 polymer ?
#
loop_
_entity_poly.entity_id
_entity_poly.type
_entity_poly.pdbx_seq_one_letter_code
_entity_poly.pdbx_strand_id
1 'polypeptide(L)'
;DVKKSESLMRVNHMGEVCAQGLYRGQAAFTKNTKVKEKLYSICEEEKTHLSMCNSRLNELNGKRTIFNPVWYLASFTLGVIAARNEKSWQLGFIEETERQVKIHLDESINMLPEKDYKSKKILKKIAVDEEKHRKTAKDIGSKKLPDSIRNSMDILSKIMKKITYHV
;
A
#
# COMPACT_ATOMS: atom_id res chain seq x y z
N ASP A 1 1.33 22.48 11.72
CA ASP A 1 0.36 21.87 10.77
C ASP A 1 1.05 21.31 9.53
N VAL A 2 1.92 22.11 8.84
CA VAL A 2 2.64 21.66 7.63
C VAL A 2 3.51 20.43 7.90
N LYS A 3 4.28 20.41 8.99
CA LYS A 3 5.10 19.25 9.37
C LYS A 3 4.29 17.97 9.60
N LYS A 4 3.09 18.11 10.15
CA LYS A 4 2.19 16.97 10.33
C LYS A 4 1.70 16.43 9.00
N SER A 5 1.31 17.32 8.07
CA SER A 5 0.94 16.93 6.70
C SER A 5 2.09 16.26 5.97
N GLU A 6 3.32 16.81 6.09
CA GLU A 6 4.53 16.22 5.52
C GLU A 6 4.77 14.79 6.04
N SER A 7 4.76 14.59 7.36
CA SER A 7 4.98 13.27 7.96
C SER A 7 3.93 12.26 7.52
N LEU A 8 2.65 12.64 7.49
CA LEU A 8 1.57 11.77 7.04
C LEU A 8 1.70 11.45 5.54
N MET A 9 2.02 12.43 4.69
CA MET A 9 2.24 12.17 3.26
C MET A 9 3.47 11.32 2.99
N ARG A 10 4.53 11.43 3.81
CA ARG A 10 5.71 10.54 3.75
C ARG A 10 5.33 9.10 4.06
N VAL A 11 4.51 8.87 5.07
CA VAL A 11 4.02 7.52 5.41
C VAL A 11 3.16 6.95 4.29
N ASN A 12 2.25 7.74 3.70
CA ASN A 12 1.44 7.27 2.59
C ASN A 12 2.30 6.99 1.34
N HIS A 13 3.28 7.86 1.02
CA HIS A 13 4.24 7.58 -0.04
C HIS A 13 4.99 6.26 0.17
N MET A 14 5.45 5.98 1.39
CA MET A 14 6.08 4.70 1.74
C MET A 14 5.12 3.53 1.54
N GLY A 15 3.84 3.67 1.89
CA GLY A 15 2.83 2.65 1.65
C GLY A 15 2.72 2.27 0.17
N GLU A 16 2.72 3.25 -0.74
CA GLU A 16 2.71 3.02 -2.19
C GLU A 16 4.00 2.33 -2.67
N VAL A 17 5.15 2.67 -2.10
CA VAL A 17 6.42 1.97 -2.39
C VAL A 17 6.34 0.50 -1.98
N CYS A 18 5.75 0.20 -0.82
CA CYS A 18 5.55 -1.16 -0.35
C CYS A 18 4.57 -1.94 -1.23
N ALA A 19 3.47 -1.33 -1.65
CA ALA A 19 2.50 -1.94 -2.57
C ALA A 19 3.16 -2.31 -3.90
N GLN A 20 3.97 -1.42 -4.48
CA GLN A 20 4.76 -1.70 -5.67
C GLN A 20 5.70 -2.90 -5.47
N GLY A 21 6.41 -2.96 -4.34
CA GLY A 21 7.30 -4.08 -4.01
C GLY A 21 6.54 -5.39 -3.93
N LEU A 22 5.48 -5.43 -3.13
CA LEU A 22 4.65 -6.62 -2.90
C LEU A 22 4.08 -7.18 -4.21
N TYR A 23 3.43 -6.35 -5.00
CA TYR A 23 2.75 -6.79 -6.22
C TYR A 23 3.72 -7.16 -7.33
N ARG A 24 4.86 -6.47 -7.46
CA ARG A 24 5.92 -6.85 -8.39
C ARG A 24 6.58 -8.18 -8.01
N GLY A 25 6.88 -8.39 -6.74
CA GLY A 25 7.42 -9.65 -6.25
C GLY A 25 6.46 -10.82 -6.51
N GLN A 26 5.17 -10.62 -6.23
CA GLN A 26 4.15 -11.61 -6.48
C GLN A 26 3.97 -11.87 -7.99
N ALA A 27 3.91 -10.84 -8.83
CA ALA A 27 3.75 -10.96 -10.28
C ALA A 27 4.94 -11.66 -10.96
N ALA A 28 6.15 -11.40 -10.48
CA ALA A 28 7.38 -11.99 -11.03
C ALA A 28 7.46 -13.51 -10.82
N PHE A 29 6.88 -14.02 -9.74
CA PHE A 29 7.03 -15.42 -9.33
C PHE A 29 5.74 -16.24 -9.37
N THR A 30 4.57 -15.61 -9.58
CA THR A 30 3.32 -16.38 -9.74
C THR A 30 3.30 -17.14 -11.06
N LYS A 31 2.84 -18.39 -10.99
CA LYS A 31 2.57 -19.24 -12.17
C LYS A 31 1.15 -19.07 -12.72
N ASN A 32 0.29 -18.37 -11.99
CA ASN A 32 -1.10 -18.14 -12.40
C ASN A 32 -1.20 -16.90 -13.28
N THR A 33 -1.48 -17.09 -14.57
CA THR A 33 -1.53 -16.03 -15.59
C THR A 33 -2.56 -14.95 -15.23
N LYS A 34 -3.76 -15.34 -14.78
CA LYS A 34 -4.83 -14.39 -14.42
C LYS A 34 -4.45 -13.52 -13.23
N VAL A 35 -3.81 -14.12 -12.21
CA VAL A 35 -3.27 -13.37 -11.05
C VAL A 35 -2.16 -12.43 -11.52
N LYS A 36 -1.27 -12.89 -12.39
CA LYS A 36 -0.17 -12.09 -12.92
C LYS A 36 -0.66 -10.86 -13.68
N GLU A 37 -1.62 -11.03 -14.59
CA GLU A 37 -2.23 -9.93 -15.34
C GLU A 37 -2.90 -8.91 -14.41
N LYS A 38 -3.63 -9.40 -13.41
CA LYS A 38 -4.27 -8.55 -12.40
C LYS A 38 -3.26 -7.74 -11.58
N LEU A 39 -2.18 -8.38 -11.15
CA LEU A 39 -1.11 -7.71 -10.40
C LEU A 39 -0.43 -6.62 -11.23
N TYR A 40 -0.16 -6.86 -12.50
CA TYR A 40 0.40 -5.82 -13.38
C TYR A 40 -0.56 -4.65 -13.58
N SER A 41 -1.86 -4.92 -13.74
CA SER A 41 -2.88 -3.86 -13.82
C SER A 41 -2.89 -3.00 -12.56
N ILE A 42 -2.87 -3.62 -11.37
CA ILE A 42 -2.79 -2.90 -10.08
C ILE A 42 -1.48 -2.10 -10.00
N CYS A 43 -0.34 -2.69 -10.34
CA CYS A 43 0.96 -1.98 -10.32
C CYS A 43 0.96 -0.69 -11.16
N GLU A 44 0.26 -0.67 -12.29
CA GLU A 44 0.16 0.55 -13.12
C GLU A 44 -0.70 1.62 -12.43
N GLU A 45 -1.78 1.23 -11.75
CA GLU A 45 -2.60 2.16 -10.97
C GLU A 45 -1.81 2.70 -9.77
N GLU A 46 -1.07 1.84 -9.06
CA GLU A 46 -0.21 2.21 -7.93
C GLU A 46 0.91 3.20 -8.30
N LYS A 47 1.43 3.16 -9.53
CA LYS A 47 2.37 4.20 -10.00
C LYS A 47 1.75 5.60 -9.99
N THR A 48 0.46 5.69 -10.30
CA THR A 48 -0.27 6.95 -10.25
C THR A 48 -0.43 7.43 -8.80
N HIS A 49 -0.80 6.54 -7.88
CA HIS A 49 -0.89 6.84 -6.46
C HIS A 49 0.45 7.31 -5.90
N LEU A 50 1.52 6.58 -6.20
CA LEU A 50 2.88 6.93 -5.80
C LEU A 50 3.27 8.33 -6.30
N SER A 51 2.96 8.64 -7.57
CA SER A 51 3.22 9.95 -8.17
C SER A 51 2.43 11.06 -7.47
N MET A 52 1.16 10.82 -7.14
CA MET A 52 0.30 11.77 -6.43
C MET A 52 0.86 12.07 -5.02
N CYS A 53 1.22 11.03 -4.26
CA CYS A 53 1.83 11.19 -2.94
C CYS A 53 3.17 11.92 -3.02
N ASN A 54 4.01 11.59 -3.99
CA ASN A 54 5.30 12.23 -4.19
C ASN A 54 5.17 13.72 -4.56
N SER A 55 4.27 14.06 -5.49
CA SER A 55 4.04 15.45 -5.89
C SER A 55 3.55 16.28 -4.70
N ARG A 56 2.62 15.72 -3.90
CA ARG A 56 2.15 16.40 -2.70
C ARG A 56 3.23 16.57 -1.65
N LEU A 57 4.07 15.57 -1.43
CA LEU A 57 5.20 15.64 -0.51
C LEU A 57 6.18 16.75 -0.91
N ASN A 58 6.49 16.87 -2.20
CA ASN A 58 7.35 17.93 -2.74
C ASN A 58 6.73 19.33 -2.51
N GLU A 59 5.42 19.50 -2.72
CA GLU A 59 4.73 20.77 -2.44
C GLU A 59 4.79 21.19 -0.97
N LEU A 60 4.85 20.20 -0.08
CA LEU A 60 5.02 20.43 1.35
C LEU A 60 6.49 20.67 1.76
N ASN A 61 7.42 20.71 0.79
CA ASN A 61 8.88 20.72 0.99
C ASN A 61 9.37 19.53 1.84
N GLY A 62 8.60 18.43 1.79
CA GLY A 62 8.89 17.21 2.53
C GLY A 62 9.85 16.29 1.79
N LYS A 63 10.46 15.38 2.54
CA LYS A 63 11.38 14.37 2.01
C LYS A 63 10.78 12.98 2.13
N ARG A 64 11.11 12.11 1.17
CA ARG A 64 10.83 10.69 1.25
C ARG A 64 11.65 10.07 2.38
N THR A 65 11.17 8.98 2.97
CA THR A 65 11.99 8.24 3.94
C THR A 65 13.20 7.61 3.27
N ILE A 66 14.33 7.64 3.96
CA ILE A 66 15.58 6.98 3.52
C ILE A 66 15.45 5.46 3.54
N PHE A 67 14.44 4.92 4.24
CA PHE A 67 14.19 3.48 4.34
C PHE A 67 13.38 2.89 3.19
N ASN A 68 12.95 3.70 2.21
CA ASN A 68 12.18 3.19 1.05
C ASN A 68 12.80 1.97 0.37
N PRO A 69 14.13 1.90 0.10
CA PRO A 69 14.72 0.71 -0.49
C PRO A 69 14.57 -0.55 0.37
N VAL A 70 14.69 -0.40 1.69
CA VAL A 70 14.53 -1.50 2.65
C VAL A 70 13.07 -1.98 2.67
N TRP A 71 12.13 -1.05 2.77
CA TRP A 71 10.70 -1.36 2.77
C TRP A 71 10.25 -2.00 1.45
N TYR A 72 10.75 -1.48 0.32
CA TYR A 72 10.49 -2.09 -0.98
C TYR A 72 10.98 -3.53 -1.05
N LEU A 73 12.24 -3.78 -0.67
CA LEU A 73 12.83 -5.12 -0.71
C LEU A 73 12.11 -6.11 0.22
N ALA A 74 11.76 -5.69 1.43
CA ALA A 74 11.00 -6.50 2.37
C ALA A 74 9.62 -6.86 1.80
N SER A 75 8.92 -5.89 1.22
CA SER A 75 7.61 -6.09 0.59
C SER A 75 7.71 -6.96 -0.66
N PHE A 76 8.73 -6.78 -1.49
CA PHE A 76 9.01 -7.63 -2.65
C PHE A 76 9.22 -9.09 -2.23
N THR A 77 10.01 -9.32 -1.20
CA THR A 77 10.25 -10.67 -0.65
C THR A 77 8.96 -11.31 -0.15
N LEU A 78 8.10 -10.55 0.53
CA LEU A 78 6.78 -11.02 0.94
C LEU A 78 5.91 -11.38 -0.28
N GLY A 79 5.97 -10.59 -1.34
CA GLY A 79 5.30 -10.88 -2.61
C GLY A 79 5.76 -12.19 -3.25
N VAL A 80 7.08 -12.46 -3.24
CA VAL A 80 7.65 -13.72 -3.73
C VAL A 80 7.13 -14.92 -2.92
N ILE A 81 7.02 -14.76 -1.60
CA ILE A 81 6.48 -15.80 -0.71
C ILE A 81 4.99 -16.03 -1.03
N ALA A 82 4.22 -14.95 -1.16
CA ALA A 82 2.80 -15.03 -1.52
C ALA A 82 2.57 -15.76 -2.85
N ALA A 83 3.44 -15.52 -3.84
CA ALA A 83 3.35 -16.12 -5.18
C ALA A 83 3.52 -17.65 -5.20
N ARG A 84 4.07 -18.23 -4.16
CA ARG A 84 4.27 -19.71 -4.02
C ARG A 84 3.01 -20.45 -3.59
N ASN A 85 1.97 -19.72 -3.21
CA ASN A 85 0.71 -20.29 -2.76
C ASN A 85 -0.27 -20.48 -3.93
N GLU A 86 -1.38 -21.17 -3.67
CA GLU A 86 -2.48 -21.31 -4.64
C GLU A 86 -3.15 -19.94 -4.94
N LYS A 87 -3.89 -19.87 -6.05
CA LYS A 87 -4.53 -18.65 -6.54
C LYS A 87 -5.35 -17.92 -5.48
N SER A 88 -6.18 -18.63 -4.73
CA SER A 88 -7.06 -18.05 -3.71
C SER A 88 -6.28 -17.36 -2.57
N TRP A 89 -5.14 -17.93 -2.17
CA TRP A 89 -4.22 -17.33 -1.20
C TRP A 89 -3.52 -16.09 -1.76
N GLN A 90 -3.06 -16.17 -3.01
CA GLN A 90 -2.43 -15.03 -3.67
C GLN A 90 -3.38 -13.84 -3.74
N LEU A 91 -4.64 -14.07 -4.09
CA LEU A 91 -5.70 -13.05 -4.07
C LEU A 91 -6.01 -12.58 -2.64
N GLY A 92 -5.93 -13.47 -1.65
CA GLY A 92 -6.08 -13.15 -0.23
C GLY A 92 -5.02 -12.16 0.27
N PHE A 93 -3.78 -12.27 -0.19
CA PHE A 93 -2.73 -11.29 0.10
C PHE A 93 -3.05 -9.91 -0.49
N ILE A 94 -3.56 -9.87 -1.73
CA ILE A 94 -4.00 -8.60 -2.33
C ILE A 94 -5.15 -8.01 -1.51
N GLU A 95 -6.20 -8.77 -1.24
CA GLU A 95 -7.38 -8.31 -0.49
C GLU A 95 -6.99 -7.77 0.89
N GLU A 96 -6.14 -8.47 1.63
CA GLU A 96 -5.70 -8.05 2.96
C GLU A 96 -4.81 -6.81 2.92
N THR A 97 -3.90 -6.72 1.94
CA THR A 97 -3.06 -5.54 1.76
C THR A 97 -3.92 -4.30 1.50
N GLU A 98 -4.85 -4.38 0.55
CA GLU A 98 -5.74 -3.27 0.21
C GLU A 98 -6.64 -2.87 1.39
N ARG A 99 -7.10 -3.86 2.17
CA ARG A 99 -7.87 -3.59 3.39
C ARG A 99 -7.07 -2.78 4.41
N GLN A 100 -5.82 -3.16 4.64
CA GLN A 100 -4.94 -2.46 5.59
C GLN A 100 -4.56 -1.06 5.09
N VAL A 101 -4.27 -0.94 3.79
CA VAL A 101 -3.98 0.37 3.16
C VAL A 101 -5.18 1.30 3.27
N LYS A 102 -6.39 0.81 2.96
CA LYS A 102 -7.63 1.59 3.08
C LYS A 102 -7.84 2.13 4.49
N ILE A 103 -7.67 1.27 5.51
CA ILE A 103 -7.78 1.68 6.92
C ILE A 103 -6.75 2.77 7.24
N HIS A 104 -5.50 2.57 6.82
CA HIS A 104 -4.43 3.55 7.04
C HIS A 104 -4.71 4.89 6.34
N LEU A 105 -5.25 4.88 5.12
CA LEU A 105 -5.63 6.09 4.41
C LEU A 105 -6.73 6.85 5.17
N ASP A 106 -7.76 6.15 5.66
CA ASP A 106 -8.83 6.75 6.45
C ASP A 106 -8.29 7.35 7.76
N GLU A 107 -7.40 6.65 8.47
CA GLU A 107 -6.71 7.17 9.65
C GLU A 107 -5.90 8.43 9.31
N SER A 108 -5.13 8.41 8.23
CA SER A 108 -4.34 9.55 7.77
C SER A 108 -5.22 10.76 7.44
N ILE A 109 -6.34 10.55 6.75
CA ILE A 109 -7.31 11.62 6.41
C ILE A 109 -7.85 12.29 7.68
N ASN A 110 -8.17 11.48 8.71
CA ASN A 110 -8.68 11.99 9.98
C ASN A 110 -7.60 12.73 10.79
N MET A 111 -6.35 12.34 10.65
CA MET A 111 -5.22 12.96 11.35
C MET A 111 -4.72 14.23 10.67
N LEU A 112 -4.97 14.41 9.37
CA LEU A 112 -4.54 15.60 8.63
C LEU A 112 -5.16 16.88 9.22
N PRO A 113 -4.41 18.01 9.25
CA PRO A 113 -4.93 19.31 9.65
C PRO A 113 -6.22 19.65 8.88
N GLU A 114 -7.18 20.30 9.54
CA GLU A 114 -8.47 20.64 8.93
C GLU A 114 -8.34 21.38 7.61
N LYS A 115 -7.40 22.30 7.54
CA LYS A 115 -7.15 23.16 6.37
C LYS A 115 -6.37 22.48 5.24
N ASP A 116 -5.87 21.28 5.43
CA ASP A 116 -5.13 20.55 4.38
C ASP A 116 -6.09 19.79 3.45
N TYR A 117 -6.94 20.52 2.77
CA TYR A 117 -7.91 19.98 1.81
C TYR A 117 -7.25 19.23 0.65
N LYS A 118 -6.05 19.67 0.24
CA LYS A 118 -5.35 19.06 -0.90
C LYS A 118 -4.86 17.65 -0.58
N SER A 119 -4.18 17.45 0.55
CA SER A 119 -3.77 16.11 0.97
C SER A 119 -4.98 15.22 1.23
N LYS A 120 -6.01 15.72 1.89
CA LYS A 120 -7.27 14.96 2.10
C LYS A 120 -7.91 14.51 0.79
N LYS A 121 -7.95 15.39 -0.23
CA LYS A 121 -8.51 15.04 -1.55
C LYS A 121 -7.72 13.93 -2.23
N ILE A 122 -6.39 13.99 -2.17
CA ILE A 122 -5.50 12.96 -2.74
C ILE A 122 -5.75 11.63 -2.06
N LEU A 123 -5.68 11.57 -0.72
CA LEU A 123 -5.85 10.32 0.03
C LEU A 123 -7.25 9.73 -0.12
N LYS A 124 -8.29 10.55 -0.20
CA LYS A 124 -9.66 10.08 -0.47
C LYS A 124 -9.77 9.42 -1.85
N LYS A 125 -9.13 9.99 -2.87
CA LYS A 125 -9.11 9.38 -4.21
C LYS A 125 -8.43 8.01 -4.18
N ILE A 126 -7.25 7.93 -3.59
CA ILE A 126 -6.52 6.67 -3.44
C ILE A 126 -7.37 5.65 -2.68
N ALA A 127 -7.98 6.03 -1.54
CA ALA A 127 -8.81 5.14 -0.74
C ALA A 127 -10.00 4.52 -1.52
N VAL A 128 -10.57 5.24 -2.48
CA VAL A 128 -11.62 4.72 -3.37
C VAL A 128 -11.06 3.67 -4.33
N ASP A 129 -9.88 3.91 -4.89
CA ASP A 129 -9.23 2.99 -5.82
C ASP A 129 -8.80 1.70 -5.08
N GLU A 130 -8.25 1.81 -3.87
CA GLU A 130 -7.87 0.65 -3.03
C GLU A 130 -9.07 -0.24 -2.67
N GLU A 131 -10.19 0.37 -2.32
CA GLU A 131 -11.40 -0.41 -2.05
C GLU A 131 -11.90 -1.15 -3.29
N LYS A 132 -11.73 -0.58 -4.47
CA LYS A 132 -12.02 -1.23 -5.74
C LYS A 132 -11.10 -2.42 -5.99
N HIS A 133 -9.79 -2.27 -5.74
CA HIS A 133 -8.83 -3.37 -5.85
C HIS A 133 -9.19 -4.51 -4.90
N ARG A 134 -9.51 -4.18 -3.64
CA ARG A 134 -9.93 -5.15 -2.63
C ARG A 134 -11.17 -5.93 -3.06
N LYS A 135 -12.21 -5.24 -3.52
CA LYS A 135 -13.44 -5.87 -4.01
C LYS A 135 -13.17 -6.78 -5.20
N THR A 136 -12.37 -6.32 -6.15
CA THR A 136 -12.01 -7.12 -7.32
C THR A 136 -11.29 -8.42 -6.93
N ALA A 137 -10.33 -8.37 -6.00
CA ALA A 137 -9.65 -9.57 -5.50
C ALA A 137 -10.64 -10.55 -4.86
N LYS A 138 -11.59 -10.03 -4.07
CA LYS A 138 -12.66 -10.82 -3.46
C LYS A 138 -13.56 -11.50 -4.50
N ASP A 139 -14.01 -10.75 -5.50
CA ASP A 139 -14.94 -11.23 -6.55
C ASP A 139 -14.29 -12.31 -7.44
N ILE A 140 -12.96 -12.25 -7.63
CA ILE A 140 -12.19 -13.28 -8.38
C ILE A 140 -12.00 -14.57 -7.55
N GLY A 141 -12.26 -14.54 -6.24
CA GLY A 141 -12.21 -15.70 -5.36
C GLY A 141 -11.02 -15.71 -4.39
N SER A 142 -10.74 -14.57 -3.76
CA SER A 142 -9.78 -14.52 -2.66
C SER A 142 -10.22 -15.38 -1.48
N LYS A 143 -9.24 -15.97 -0.79
CA LYS A 143 -9.42 -16.65 0.47
C LYS A 143 -8.95 -15.76 1.61
N LYS A 144 -9.77 -15.62 2.65
CA LYS A 144 -9.37 -14.93 3.86
C LYS A 144 -8.11 -15.59 4.44
N LEU A 145 -7.05 -14.80 4.59
CA LEU A 145 -5.82 -15.27 5.22
C LEU A 145 -6.04 -15.61 6.70
N PRO A 146 -5.28 -16.57 7.27
CA PRO A 146 -5.28 -16.85 8.70
C PRO A 146 -5.00 -15.58 9.52
N ASP A 147 -5.63 -15.48 10.69
CA ASP A 147 -5.49 -14.30 11.55
C ASP A 147 -4.04 -14.08 12.01
N SER A 148 -3.25 -15.15 12.15
CA SER A 148 -1.81 -15.05 12.44
C SER A 148 -1.03 -14.29 11.37
N ILE A 149 -1.30 -14.56 10.10
CA ILE A 149 -0.66 -13.86 8.97
C ILE A 149 -1.15 -12.40 8.91
N ARG A 150 -2.46 -12.18 9.03
CA ARG A 150 -3.05 -10.84 9.01
C ARG A 150 -2.50 -9.96 10.13
N ASN A 151 -2.40 -10.50 11.34
CA ASN A 151 -1.83 -9.81 12.50
C ASN A 151 -0.34 -9.50 12.31
N SER A 152 0.42 -10.43 11.73
CA SER A 152 1.84 -10.18 11.42
C SER A 152 2.02 -9.07 10.40
N MET A 153 1.19 -9.02 9.36
CA MET A 153 1.17 -7.94 8.37
C MET A 153 0.82 -6.60 9.03
N ASP A 154 -0.18 -6.56 9.91
CA ASP A 154 -0.59 -5.35 10.64
C ASP A 154 0.50 -4.84 11.58
N ILE A 155 1.16 -5.72 12.34
CA ILE A 155 2.27 -5.36 13.24
C ILE A 155 3.43 -4.78 12.43
N LEU A 156 3.84 -5.45 11.35
CA LEU A 156 4.91 -4.97 10.48
C LEU A 156 4.57 -3.59 9.90
N SER A 157 3.36 -3.43 9.39
CA SER A 157 2.86 -2.16 8.87
C SER A 157 2.93 -1.04 9.92
N LYS A 158 2.52 -1.30 11.16
CA LYS A 158 2.58 -0.33 12.26
C LYS A 158 4.00 0.10 12.57
N ILE A 159 4.95 -0.83 12.60
CA ILE A 159 6.37 -0.54 12.83
C ILE A 159 6.91 0.34 11.71
N MET A 160 6.68 -0.03 10.46
CA MET A 160 7.13 0.72 9.28
C MET A 160 6.56 2.15 9.27
N LYS A 161 5.27 2.30 9.54
CA LYS A 161 4.58 3.60 9.63
C LYS A 161 5.17 4.47 10.73
N LYS A 162 5.41 3.91 11.91
CA LYS A 162 5.99 4.64 13.04
C LYS A 162 7.40 5.16 12.73
N ILE A 163 8.26 4.33 12.15
CA ILE A 163 9.61 4.72 11.73
C ILE A 163 9.53 5.83 10.68
N THR A 164 8.77 5.60 9.61
CA THR A 164 8.67 6.51 8.46
C THR A 164 8.06 7.86 8.81
N TYR A 165 7.19 7.93 9.82
CA TYR A 165 6.60 9.19 10.27
C TYR A 165 7.67 10.20 10.73
N HIS A 166 8.77 9.71 11.27
CA HIS A 166 9.83 10.55 11.86
C HIS A 166 11.05 10.73 10.94
N VAL A 167 11.24 9.85 9.95
CA VAL A 167 12.49 9.81 9.16
C VAL A 167 12.23 9.81 7.66
#